data_192537db38bed79e32f0919b80f768f8
#
_entry.id   192537db38bed79e32f0919b80f768f8
#
_cell.length_a   1.000
_cell.length_b   1.000
_cell.length_c   1.000
_cell.angle_alpha   90.00
_cell.angle_beta   90.00
_cell.angle_gamma   90.00
#
_symmetry.space_group_name_H-M   'P 1'
#
loop_
_entity.id
_entity.type
_entity.pdbx_description
1 polymer ?
#
loop_
_entity_poly.entity_id
_entity_poly.type
_entity_poly.pdbx_seq_one_letter_code
_entity_poly.pdbx_strand_id
1 'polypeptide(L)'
;NLMTEPEPLLKIPWQERPADCSDVVWRYSSNPIIPRNLIPSSNSIFNSAVVPFKGKFAGVFRCDNKKREMNLNRGFSENGIDWTLDDDPIEWLCDDPEISSFQYRYDPRVVWLEDRYYVTWCNGYHGPTIGIGYTFDFNKFHFLENALLPFNRNGVLFPRKINGKYVMLNRPS
;
A
#
# COMPACT_ATOMS: atom_id res chain seq x y z
N ASN A 1 -22.32 -4.92 -10.36
CA ASN A 1 -21.46 -6.11 -10.24
C ASN A 1 -20.76 -6.02 -8.89
N LEU A 2 -21.17 -6.89 -7.98
CA LEU A 2 -20.46 -7.08 -6.72
C LEU A 2 -19.07 -7.62 -7.09
N MET A 3 -18.01 -6.95 -6.68
CA MET A 3 -16.67 -7.49 -6.83
C MET A 3 -16.56 -8.73 -5.94
N THR A 4 -16.10 -9.82 -6.51
CA THR A 4 -15.79 -11.03 -5.77
C THR A 4 -14.44 -10.91 -5.11
N GLU A 5 -14.22 -11.66 -4.03
CA GLU A 5 -12.91 -11.76 -3.38
C GLU A 5 -11.82 -12.09 -4.43
N PRO A 6 -10.64 -11.46 -4.35
CA PRO A 6 -9.56 -11.73 -5.29
C PRO A 6 -9.17 -13.20 -5.28
N GLU A 7 -9.08 -13.80 -6.46
CA GLU A 7 -8.59 -15.17 -6.58
C GLU A 7 -7.14 -15.29 -6.11
N PRO A 8 -6.80 -16.35 -5.39
CA PRO A 8 -5.42 -16.58 -4.98
C PRO A 8 -4.50 -16.78 -6.19
N LEU A 9 -3.32 -16.19 -6.14
CA LEU A 9 -2.32 -16.33 -7.18
C LEU A 9 -1.64 -17.69 -7.10
N LEU A 10 -1.81 -18.50 -8.14
CA LEU A 10 -1.31 -19.87 -8.17
C LEU A 10 0.16 -20.00 -8.61
N LYS A 11 0.80 -18.92 -9.10
CA LYS A 11 2.14 -18.98 -9.69
C LYS A 11 2.99 -17.79 -9.25
N ILE A 12 3.46 -17.84 -8.01
CA ILE A 12 4.52 -16.95 -7.55
C ILE A 12 5.84 -17.67 -7.82
N PRO A 13 6.86 -17.03 -8.45
CA PRO A 13 8.17 -17.61 -8.59
C PRO A 13 8.73 -18.00 -7.23
N TRP A 14 9.26 -19.22 -7.14
CA TRP A 14 9.81 -19.75 -5.90
C TRP A 14 11.29 -20.02 -6.07
N GLN A 15 12.04 -19.71 -5.03
CA GLN A 15 13.45 -20.09 -4.90
C GLN A 15 13.61 -20.94 -3.64
N GLU A 16 14.18 -22.11 -3.79
CA GLU A 16 14.53 -22.95 -2.64
C GLU A 16 15.60 -22.26 -1.77
N ARG A 17 15.49 -22.51 -0.46
CA ARG A 17 16.50 -22.05 0.48
C ARG A 17 17.86 -22.61 0.10
N PRO A 18 18.91 -21.79 -0.04
CA PRO A 18 20.26 -22.29 -0.27
C PRO A 18 20.71 -23.26 0.83
N ALA A 19 21.33 -24.37 0.42
CA ALA A 19 21.72 -25.44 1.36
C ALA A 19 22.71 -24.98 2.46
N ASP A 20 23.50 -23.97 2.17
CA ASP A 20 24.47 -23.34 3.07
C ASP A 20 23.91 -22.19 3.90
N CYS A 21 22.64 -21.84 3.71
CA CYS A 21 22.00 -20.76 4.45
C CYS A 21 21.49 -21.25 5.81
N SER A 22 22.11 -20.77 6.88
CA SER A 22 21.69 -21.05 8.28
C SER A 22 20.77 -19.99 8.88
N ASP A 23 20.49 -18.90 8.15
CA ASP A 23 19.66 -17.81 8.64
C ASP A 23 18.22 -18.25 8.90
N VAL A 24 17.59 -17.70 9.93
CA VAL A 24 16.17 -17.96 10.24
C VAL A 24 15.26 -17.53 9.09
N VAL A 25 15.60 -16.42 8.43
CA VAL A 25 14.90 -15.87 7.28
C VAL A 25 15.91 -15.73 6.14
N TRP A 26 15.58 -16.29 4.99
CA TRP A 26 16.37 -16.09 3.77
C TRP A 26 15.59 -15.26 2.76
N ARG A 27 16.30 -14.60 1.86
CA ARG A 27 15.74 -13.68 0.87
C ARG A 27 15.98 -14.19 -0.53
N TYR A 28 15.07 -13.86 -1.43
CA TYR A 28 15.26 -14.10 -2.85
C TYR A 28 16.59 -13.49 -3.34
N SER A 29 17.36 -14.26 -4.12
CA SER A 29 18.72 -13.89 -4.49
C SER A 29 18.84 -12.61 -5.31
N SER A 30 17.77 -12.23 -6.05
CA SER A 30 17.72 -11.01 -6.85
C SER A 30 17.15 -9.80 -6.08
N ASN A 31 16.96 -9.90 -4.76
CA ASN A 31 16.57 -8.74 -3.96
C ASN A 31 17.69 -7.68 -3.93
N PRO A 32 17.35 -6.39 -3.96
CA PRO A 32 15.99 -5.83 -4.01
C PRO A 32 15.36 -5.91 -5.40
N ILE A 33 14.15 -6.48 -5.48
CA ILE A 33 13.40 -6.59 -6.75
C ILE A 33 12.82 -5.26 -7.25
N ILE A 34 12.72 -4.28 -6.36
CA ILE A 34 12.31 -2.91 -6.69
C ILE A 34 13.47 -1.99 -6.31
N PRO A 35 14.28 -1.54 -7.28
CA PRO A 35 15.34 -0.59 -6.99
C PRO A 35 14.77 0.78 -6.62
N ARG A 36 15.51 1.54 -5.81
CA ARG A 36 15.08 2.84 -5.28
C ARG A 36 14.74 3.88 -6.37
N ASN A 37 15.24 3.69 -7.56
CA ASN A 37 15.11 4.59 -8.71
C ASN A 37 14.35 3.94 -9.87
N LEU A 38 13.46 3.00 -9.58
CA LEU A 38 12.65 2.31 -10.59
C LEU A 38 11.84 3.28 -11.46
N ILE A 39 11.38 4.38 -10.89
CA ILE A 39 10.70 5.47 -11.60
C ILE A 39 11.55 6.75 -11.58
N PRO A 40 11.47 7.58 -12.63
CA PRO A 40 12.31 8.78 -12.77
C PRO A 40 12.23 9.79 -11.64
N SER A 41 11.04 9.96 -11.05
CA SER A 41 10.81 10.93 -9.96
C SER A 41 11.37 10.46 -8.61
N SER A 42 11.54 9.14 -8.39
CA SER A 42 11.85 8.62 -7.06
C SER A 42 13.32 8.81 -6.65
N ASN A 43 13.49 9.09 -5.37
CA ASN A 43 14.77 8.98 -4.66
C ASN A 43 14.87 7.66 -3.90
N SER A 44 13.73 7.19 -3.35
CA SER A 44 13.64 5.92 -2.63
C SER A 44 12.23 5.34 -2.72
N ILE A 45 12.15 4.02 -2.83
CA ILE A 45 10.91 3.25 -2.85
C ILE A 45 11.00 2.19 -1.75
N PHE A 46 10.04 2.16 -0.84
CA PHE A 46 10.02 1.21 0.29
C PHE A 46 8.64 1.16 0.95
N ASN A 47 8.45 0.29 1.95
CA ASN A 47 7.20 0.14 2.69
C ASN A 47 5.97 -0.01 1.78
N SER A 48 6.04 -0.96 0.86
CA SER A 48 4.98 -1.23 -0.11
C SER A 48 3.88 -2.09 0.49
N ALA A 49 2.66 -1.88 0.02
CA ALA A 49 1.52 -2.75 0.29
C ALA A 49 1.07 -3.42 -1.02
N VAL A 50 1.07 -4.74 -1.06
CA VAL A 50 0.79 -5.54 -2.27
C VAL A 50 -0.31 -6.54 -1.99
N VAL A 51 -1.22 -6.69 -2.93
CA VAL A 51 -2.34 -7.65 -2.86
C VAL A 51 -2.54 -8.38 -4.20
N PRO A 52 -3.16 -9.55 -4.20
CA PRO A 52 -3.68 -10.17 -5.41
C PRO A 52 -4.74 -9.28 -6.05
N PHE A 53 -4.70 -9.18 -7.37
CA PHE A 53 -5.65 -8.38 -8.14
C PHE A 53 -5.82 -8.94 -9.56
N LYS A 54 -7.02 -9.46 -9.87
CA LYS A 54 -7.38 -9.96 -11.21
C LYS A 54 -6.33 -10.91 -11.82
N GLY A 55 -5.92 -11.92 -11.04
CA GLY A 55 -4.95 -12.93 -11.48
C GLY A 55 -3.49 -12.47 -11.50
N LYS A 56 -3.20 -11.25 -11.05
CA LYS A 56 -1.86 -10.67 -10.90
C LYS A 56 -1.73 -9.92 -9.58
N PHE A 57 -0.73 -9.08 -9.43
CA PHE A 57 -0.53 -8.24 -8.25
C PHE A 57 -0.80 -6.77 -8.56
N ALA A 58 -1.39 -6.09 -7.60
CA ALA A 58 -1.42 -4.64 -7.55
C ALA A 58 -0.87 -4.16 -6.20
N GLY A 59 -0.37 -2.93 -6.17
CA GLY A 59 0.18 -2.38 -4.94
C GLY A 59 0.14 -0.87 -4.87
N VAL A 60 0.31 -0.40 -3.63
CA VAL A 60 0.54 0.99 -3.28
C VAL A 60 1.91 1.10 -2.65
N PHE A 61 2.76 1.94 -3.21
CA PHE A 61 4.18 2.04 -2.89
C PHE A 61 4.49 3.40 -2.31
N ARG A 62 5.20 3.45 -1.20
CA ARG A 62 5.79 4.69 -0.74
C ARG A 62 6.96 5.04 -1.65
N CYS A 63 6.85 6.16 -2.35
CA CYS A 63 7.88 6.72 -3.21
C CYS A 63 8.25 8.11 -2.70
N ASP A 64 9.36 8.21 -1.98
CA ASP A 64 9.90 9.51 -1.63
C ASP A 64 10.59 10.08 -2.86
N ASN A 65 10.17 11.25 -3.31
CA ASN A 65 10.72 11.86 -4.53
C ASN A 65 12.07 12.55 -4.31
N LYS A 66 12.66 13.07 -5.38
CA LYS A 66 13.96 13.78 -5.32
C LYS A 66 13.94 15.05 -4.48
N LYS A 67 12.74 15.62 -4.22
CA LYS A 67 12.54 16.74 -3.30
C LYS A 67 12.31 16.28 -1.85
N ARG A 68 12.37 14.97 -1.58
CA ARG A 68 12.08 14.33 -0.29
C ARG A 68 10.62 14.47 0.17
N GLU A 69 9.70 14.66 -0.75
CA GLU A 69 8.27 14.59 -0.49
C GLU A 69 7.83 13.13 -0.48
N MET A 70 7.05 12.74 0.51
CA MET A 70 6.54 11.39 0.67
C MET A 70 5.25 11.22 -0.13
N ASN A 71 5.27 10.35 -1.13
CA ASN A 71 4.14 10.09 -2.00
C ASN A 71 3.77 8.61 -2.00
N LEU A 72 2.54 8.34 -2.40
CA LEU A 72 2.06 6.99 -2.71
C LEU A 72 1.86 6.86 -4.21
N ASN A 73 2.52 5.88 -4.80
CA ASN A 73 2.39 5.55 -6.22
C ASN A 73 1.78 4.16 -6.36
N ARG A 74 1.01 3.91 -7.39
CA ARG A 74 0.47 2.59 -7.69
C ARG A 74 1.43 1.80 -8.56
N GLY A 75 1.33 0.48 -8.48
CA GLY A 75 2.09 -0.40 -9.34
C GLY A 75 1.44 -1.75 -9.55
N PHE A 76 1.86 -2.43 -10.60
CA PHE A 76 1.36 -3.74 -10.99
C PHE A 76 2.50 -4.70 -11.30
N SER A 77 2.23 -5.99 -11.11
CA SER A 77 3.15 -7.06 -11.46
C SER A 77 2.39 -8.32 -11.86
N GLU A 78 2.85 -9.00 -12.88
CA GLU A 78 2.28 -10.29 -13.29
C GLU A 78 2.76 -11.44 -12.39
N ASN A 79 3.93 -11.32 -11.78
CA ASN A 79 4.60 -12.42 -11.07
C ASN A 79 5.08 -12.06 -9.65
N GLY A 80 4.84 -10.82 -9.17
CA GLY A 80 5.27 -10.36 -7.86
C GLY A 80 6.76 -10.00 -7.77
N ILE A 81 7.53 -10.14 -8.85
CA ILE A 81 8.96 -9.84 -8.93
C ILE A 81 9.23 -8.66 -9.85
N ASP A 82 8.67 -8.71 -11.06
CA ASP A 82 8.83 -7.65 -12.06
C ASP A 82 7.69 -6.63 -11.90
N TRP A 83 8.03 -5.43 -11.48
CA TRP A 83 7.08 -4.39 -11.15
C TRP A 83 7.12 -3.21 -12.12
N THR A 84 5.96 -2.74 -12.51
CA THR A 84 5.77 -1.46 -13.18
C THR A 84 5.04 -0.53 -12.23
N LEU A 85 5.66 0.62 -11.94
CA LEU A 85 5.08 1.67 -11.10
C LEU A 85 4.79 2.90 -11.95
N ASP A 86 3.68 3.55 -11.68
CA ASP A 86 3.40 4.86 -12.24
C ASP A 86 4.35 5.90 -11.64
N ASP A 87 4.87 6.80 -12.47
CA ASP A 87 5.75 7.88 -12.01
C ASP A 87 4.99 9.00 -11.29
N ASP A 88 3.71 9.18 -11.65
CA ASP A 88 2.84 10.14 -10.98
C ASP A 88 2.27 9.57 -9.67
N PRO A 89 2.23 10.36 -8.59
CA PRO A 89 1.55 9.99 -7.36
C PRO A 89 0.07 9.70 -7.57
N ILE A 90 -0.49 8.82 -6.72
CA ILE A 90 -1.92 8.54 -6.67
C ILE A 90 -2.68 9.85 -6.40
N GLU A 91 -3.61 10.16 -7.29
CA GLU A 91 -4.60 11.20 -7.07
C GLU A 91 -5.76 10.65 -6.24
N TRP A 92 -6.04 11.31 -5.11
CA TRP A 92 -7.11 10.92 -4.20
C TRP A 92 -8.33 11.79 -4.42
N LEU A 93 -9.41 11.17 -4.88
CA LEU A 93 -10.71 11.81 -5.02
C LEU A 93 -11.31 12.06 -3.63
N CYS A 94 -11.59 13.31 -3.31
CA CYS A 94 -12.14 13.72 -2.03
C CYS A 94 -13.03 14.94 -2.22
N ASP A 95 -14.23 14.89 -1.64
CA ASP A 95 -15.18 16.01 -1.69
C ASP A 95 -14.84 17.12 -0.68
N ASP A 96 -13.99 16.80 0.31
CA ASP A 96 -13.55 17.76 1.33
C ASP A 96 -12.10 18.20 1.07
N PRO A 97 -11.90 19.44 0.58
CA PRO A 97 -10.56 19.94 0.28
C PRO A 97 -9.70 20.16 1.53
N GLU A 98 -10.31 20.34 2.71
CA GLU A 98 -9.55 20.52 3.94
C GLU A 98 -8.78 19.25 4.31
N ILE A 99 -9.44 18.10 4.29
CA ILE A 99 -8.79 16.84 4.63
C ILE A 99 -7.94 16.26 3.50
N SER A 100 -8.20 16.66 2.25
CA SER A 100 -7.46 16.16 1.08
C SER A 100 -6.15 16.88 0.79
N SER A 101 -5.97 18.10 1.30
CA SER A 101 -4.86 19.01 0.96
C SER A 101 -3.52 18.64 1.58
N PHE A 102 -3.45 17.59 2.42
CA PHE A 102 -2.22 17.22 3.12
C PHE A 102 -1.22 16.53 2.21
N GLN A 103 0.00 17.06 2.21
CA GLN A 103 1.04 16.73 1.26
C GLN A 103 1.75 15.40 1.54
N TYR A 104 1.68 14.88 2.78
CA TYR A 104 2.44 13.70 3.15
C TYR A 104 1.55 12.47 3.22
N ARG A 105 1.88 11.47 2.39
CA ARG A 105 1.28 10.14 2.47
C ARG A 105 2.40 9.12 2.43
N TYR A 106 2.48 8.28 3.47
CA TYR A 106 3.55 7.31 3.61
C TYR A 106 3.09 6.06 4.35
N ASP A 107 3.87 5.00 4.26
CA ASP A 107 3.65 3.71 4.91
C ASP A 107 2.24 3.15 4.67
N PRO A 108 1.88 2.86 3.40
CA PRO A 108 0.55 2.36 3.07
C PRO A 108 0.35 0.93 3.56
N ARG A 109 -0.92 0.59 3.79
CA ARG A 109 -1.41 -0.79 3.93
C ARG A 109 -2.63 -0.95 3.04
N VAL A 110 -2.77 -2.11 2.43
CA VAL A 110 -3.90 -2.44 1.56
C VAL A 110 -4.52 -3.73 2.04
N VAL A 111 -5.84 -3.77 2.13
CA VAL A 111 -6.60 -4.96 2.50
C VAL A 111 -7.88 -5.04 1.68
N TRP A 112 -8.18 -6.23 1.15
CA TRP A 112 -9.50 -6.54 0.61
C TRP A 112 -10.49 -6.75 1.75
N LEU A 113 -11.61 -6.06 1.70
CA LEU A 113 -12.68 -6.21 2.69
C LEU A 113 -14.04 -5.94 2.04
N GLU A 114 -14.93 -6.93 2.14
CA GLU A 114 -16.27 -6.94 1.56
C GLU A 114 -16.28 -6.85 0.02
N ASP A 115 -16.13 -5.67 -0.56
CA ASP A 115 -16.31 -5.44 -1.99
C ASP A 115 -15.22 -4.54 -2.61
N ARG A 116 -14.20 -4.15 -1.83
CA ARG A 116 -13.18 -3.19 -2.29
C ARG A 116 -11.87 -3.36 -1.55
N TYR A 117 -10.84 -2.71 -2.08
CA TYR A 117 -9.54 -2.59 -1.43
C TYR A 117 -9.51 -1.32 -0.60
N TYR A 118 -9.43 -1.47 0.72
CA TYR A 118 -9.16 -0.34 1.60
C TYR A 118 -7.67 -0.09 1.68
N VAL A 119 -7.31 1.19 1.67
CA VAL A 119 -5.94 1.66 1.79
C VAL A 119 -5.86 2.55 3.02
N THR A 120 -4.91 2.27 3.90
CA THR A 120 -4.55 3.17 5.00
C THR A 120 -3.14 3.68 4.81
N TRP A 121 -2.88 4.87 5.28
CA TRP A 121 -1.55 5.50 5.23
C TRP A 121 -1.34 6.44 6.40
N CYS A 122 -0.09 6.82 6.64
CA CYS A 122 0.22 7.88 7.58
C CYS A 122 0.24 9.24 6.88
N ASN A 123 -0.26 10.26 7.53
CA ASN A 123 -0.18 11.66 7.09
C ASN A 123 0.09 12.62 8.24
N GLY A 124 0.11 13.92 7.96
CA GLY A 124 0.44 14.96 8.92
C GLY A 124 -0.70 15.92 9.26
N TYR A 125 -1.96 15.52 9.11
CA TYR A 125 -3.12 16.38 9.41
C TYR A 125 -3.21 16.70 10.90
N HIS A 126 -2.89 17.96 11.25
CA HIS A 126 -2.79 18.44 12.66
C HIS A 126 -1.87 17.59 13.56
N GLY A 127 -0.89 16.92 12.97
CA GLY A 127 0.01 15.98 13.59
C GLY A 127 -0.09 14.59 12.96
N PRO A 128 0.75 13.63 13.37
CA PRO A 128 0.70 12.28 12.80
C PRO A 128 -0.65 11.62 12.99
N THR A 129 -1.32 11.27 11.88
CA THR A 129 -2.60 10.57 11.89
C THR A 129 -2.66 9.55 10.76
N ILE A 130 -3.77 8.82 10.68
CA ILE A 130 -3.98 7.76 9.73
C ILE A 130 -5.11 8.16 8.78
N GLY A 131 -4.77 8.32 7.50
CA GLY A 131 -5.76 8.45 6.45
C GLY A 131 -6.29 7.07 6.05
N ILE A 132 -7.55 7.03 5.64
CA ILE A 132 -8.18 5.86 5.05
C ILE A 132 -8.92 6.22 3.76
N GLY A 133 -8.80 5.36 2.79
CA GLY A 133 -9.49 5.45 1.51
C GLY A 133 -9.74 4.08 0.93
N TYR A 134 -10.21 4.04 -0.30
CA TYR A 134 -10.45 2.78 -1.00
C TYR A 134 -10.27 2.90 -2.50
N THR A 135 -10.14 1.76 -3.14
CA THR A 135 -10.17 1.60 -4.59
C THR A 135 -10.88 0.31 -4.97
N PHE A 136 -11.50 0.27 -6.14
CA PHE A 136 -12.04 -0.96 -6.73
C PHE A 136 -11.10 -1.55 -7.79
N ASP A 137 -10.25 -0.74 -8.38
CA ASP A 137 -9.56 -1.08 -9.62
C ASP A 137 -8.09 -0.63 -9.68
N PHE A 138 -7.58 -0.03 -8.62
CA PHE A 138 -6.25 0.61 -8.54
C PHE A 138 -6.03 1.72 -9.58
N ASN A 139 -7.11 2.24 -10.20
CA ASN A 139 -7.08 3.40 -11.08
C ASN A 139 -7.65 4.64 -10.40
N LYS A 140 -8.81 4.47 -9.76
CA LYS A 140 -9.46 5.54 -9.00
C LYS A 140 -9.35 5.25 -7.51
N PHE A 141 -8.83 6.20 -6.79
CA PHE A 141 -8.68 6.14 -5.34
C PHE A 141 -9.56 7.18 -4.68
N HIS A 142 -10.33 6.77 -3.70
CA HIS A 142 -11.26 7.62 -2.97
C HIS A 142 -10.74 7.82 -1.55
N PHE A 143 -10.56 9.06 -1.15
CA PHE A 143 -10.24 9.38 0.23
C PHE A 143 -11.53 9.47 1.04
N LEU A 144 -11.59 8.78 2.16
CA LEU A 144 -12.76 8.79 3.04
C LEU A 144 -12.58 9.82 4.15
N GLU A 145 -11.58 9.61 5.02
CA GLU A 145 -11.35 10.45 6.19
C GLU A 145 -9.98 10.19 6.83
N ASN A 146 -9.63 11.00 7.81
CA ASN A 146 -8.60 10.68 8.79
C ASN A 146 -9.24 9.85 9.90
N ALA A 147 -8.94 8.54 9.93
CA ALA A 147 -9.64 7.57 10.74
C ALA A 147 -9.43 7.71 12.26
N LEU A 148 -8.37 8.38 12.67
CA LEU A 148 -7.99 8.54 14.06
C LEU A 148 -7.49 9.97 14.33
N LEU A 149 -7.65 10.40 15.58
CA LEU A 149 -7.06 11.66 16.05
C LEU A 149 -5.53 11.57 16.10
N PRO A 150 -4.81 12.68 15.97
CA PRO A 150 -3.40 12.76 16.32
C PRO A 150 -3.18 12.37 17.79
N PHE A 151 -2.12 11.71 18.21
CA PHE A 151 -0.98 11.30 17.42
C PHE A 151 -1.04 9.78 17.22
N ASN A 152 -1.26 9.33 16.01
CA ASN A 152 -1.35 7.93 15.66
C ASN A 152 -0.63 7.63 14.34
N ARG A 153 -0.06 6.44 14.23
CA ARG A 153 0.65 5.97 13.03
C ARG A 153 0.36 4.52 12.72
N ASN A 154 0.71 4.10 11.51
CA ASN A 154 0.75 2.70 11.08
C ASN A 154 -0.57 1.95 11.31
N GLY A 155 -1.66 2.50 10.78
CA GLY A 155 -2.97 1.85 10.83
C GLY A 155 -3.01 0.60 9.96
N VAL A 156 -3.48 -0.51 10.54
CA VAL A 156 -3.70 -1.77 9.83
C VAL A 156 -5.16 -2.18 10.03
N LEU A 157 -5.94 -2.11 8.96
CA LEU A 157 -7.32 -2.56 8.98
C LEU A 157 -7.37 -4.09 8.90
N PHE A 158 -8.19 -4.72 9.74
CA PHE A 158 -8.40 -6.16 9.69
C PHE A 158 -9.07 -6.57 8.38
N PRO A 159 -8.72 -7.73 7.80
CA PRO A 159 -9.26 -8.21 6.52
C PRO A 159 -10.69 -8.78 6.66
N ARG A 160 -11.33 -8.56 7.78
CA ARG A 160 -12.72 -8.96 8.06
C ARG A 160 -13.31 -8.11 9.16
N LYS A 161 -14.63 -7.98 9.18
CA LYS A 161 -15.35 -7.42 10.34
C LYS A 161 -15.25 -8.37 11.54
N ILE A 162 -15.12 -7.81 12.72
CA ILE A 162 -15.16 -8.51 14.00
C ILE A 162 -16.43 -8.05 14.73
N ASN A 163 -17.35 -8.96 15.00
CA ASN A 163 -18.66 -8.66 15.56
C ASN A 163 -19.40 -7.53 14.80
N GLY A 164 -19.36 -7.60 13.46
CA GLY A 164 -20.01 -6.63 12.58
C GLY A 164 -19.35 -5.26 12.49
N LYS A 165 -18.19 -5.06 13.12
CA LYS A 165 -17.46 -3.77 13.14
C LYS A 165 -16.16 -3.86 12.36
N TYR A 166 -15.78 -2.76 11.72
CA TYR A 166 -14.43 -2.55 11.23
C TYR A 166 -13.49 -2.39 12.42
N VAL A 167 -12.34 -3.06 12.36
CA VAL A 167 -11.33 -3.05 13.42
C VAL A 167 -9.99 -2.66 12.83
N MET A 168 -9.29 -1.75 13.47
CA MET A 168 -7.97 -1.27 13.07
C MET A 168 -6.98 -1.40 14.23
N LEU A 169 -5.80 -1.92 13.96
CA LEU A 169 -4.64 -1.77 14.83
C LEU A 169 -3.93 -0.46 14.48
N ASN A 170 -3.47 0.24 15.48
CA ASN A 170 -2.72 1.48 15.32
C ASN A 170 -1.61 1.59 16.35
N ARG A 171 -0.69 2.51 16.12
CA ARG A 171 0.40 2.81 17.04
C ARG A 171 0.27 4.25 17.52
N PRO A 172 -0.20 4.48 18.75
CA PRO A 172 -0.08 5.80 19.39
C PRO A 172 1.38 6.23 19.49
N SER A 173 1.65 7.51 19.31
CA SER A 173 3.01 8.08 19.31
C SER A 173 3.10 9.41 20.05
#